data_faf51162e90ee8a92a1c54b7fa4c743b
#
_entry.id   faf51162e90ee8a92a1c54b7fa4c743b
#
_cell.length_a   1.000
_cell.length_b   1.000
_cell.length_c   1.000
_cell.angle_alpha   90.00
_cell.angle_beta   90.00
_cell.angle_gamma   90.00
#
_symmetry.space_group_name_H-M   'P 1'
#
loop_
_entity.id
_entity.type
_entity.pdbx_description
1 polymer ?
#
loop_
_entity_poly.entity_id
_entity_poly.type
_entity_poly.pdbx_seq_one_letter_code
_entity_poly.pdbx_strand_id
1 'polypeptide(L)' 'MKLPRDWLKDLELLAWRFAHLGIGPDLAGMTLSELAGLYAYLSRLAAIGR' A
#
# COMPACT_ATOMS: atom_id res chain seq x y z
N MET A 1 -1.81 13.13 6.74
CA MET A 1 -0.62 12.48 6.23
C MET A 1 -0.26 13.02 4.85
N LYS A 2 1.01 13.32 4.64
CA LYS A 2 1.46 13.84 3.37
C LYS A 2 1.93 12.69 2.47
N LEU A 3 1.24 12.51 1.34
CA LEU A 3 1.58 11.45 0.41
C LEU A 3 2.66 11.91 -0.57
N PRO A 4 3.64 11.04 -0.91
CA PRO A 4 4.63 11.39 -1.92
C PRO A 4 3.99 11.49 -3.31
N ARG A 5 4.70 12.14 -4.23
CA ARG A 5 4.18 12.37 -5.58
C ARG A 5 3.81 11.05 -6.28
N ASP A 6 4.62 10.03 -6.12
CA ASP A 6 4.42 8.74 -6.77
C ASP A 6 3.87 7.70 -5.81
N TRP A 7 3.00 8.12 -4.90
CA TRP A 7 2.50 7.22 -3.87
C TRP A 7 1.71 6.04 -4.43
N LEU A 8 1.02 6.22 -5.55
CA LEU A 8 0.30 5.11 -6.18
C LEU A 8 1.26 4.04 -6.68
N LYS A 9 2.38 4.45 -7.23
CA LYS A 9 3.41 3.53 -7.69
C LYS A 9 4.04 2.81 -6.51
N ASP A 10 4.33 3.55 -5.44
CA ASP A 10 4.85 2.95 -4.21
C ASP A 10 3.85 1.96 -3.62
N LEU A 11 2.58 2.28 -3.67
CA LEU A 11 1.52 1.40 -3.17
C LEU A 11 1.49 0.09 -3.96
N GLU A 12 1.61 0.17 -5.27
CA GLU A 12 1.65 -1.03 -6.10
C GLU A 12 2.83 -1.93 -5.74
N LEU A 13 3.98 -1.32 -5.53
CA LEU A 13 5.17 -2.07 -5.13
C LEU A 13 5.02 -2.69 -3.75
N LEU A 14 4.46 -1.95 -2.81
CA LEU A 14 4.20 -2.47 -1.47
C LEU A 14 3.20 -3.61 -1.50
N ALA A 15 2.11 -3.45 -2.25
CA ALA A 15 1.10 -4.48 -2.37
C ALA A 15 1.69 -5.75 -2.98
N TRP A 16 2.57 -5.58 -3.96
CA TRP A 16 3.24 -6.71 -4.60
C TRP A 16 4.14 -7.45 -3.60
N ARG A 17 4.90 -6.69 -2.80
CA ARG A 17 5.75 -7.27 -1.76
C ARG A 17 4.94 -8.09 -0.77
N PHE A 18 3.84 -7.51 -0.28
CA PHE A 18 3.02 -8.17 0.73
C PHE A 18 2.14 -9.28 0.17
N ALA A 19 1.99 -9.34 -1.14
CA ALA A 19 1.26 -10.43 -1.78
C ALA A 19 1.93 -11.78 -1.49
N HIS A 20 3.25 -11.79 -1.37
CA HIS A 20 3.99 -12.99 -1.03
C HIS A 20 3.69 -13.49 0.38
N LEU A 21 3.18 -12.60 1.24
CA LEU A 21 2.83 -12.94 2.61
C LEU A 21 1.34 -13.26 2.76
N GLY A 22 0.62 -13.33 1.63
CA GLY A 22 -0.80 -13.62 1.66
C GLY A 22 -1.68 -12.39 1.80
N ILE A 23 -1.10 -11.20 1.79
CA ILE A 23 -1.83 -9.93 1.84
C ILE A 23 -1.96 -9.41 0.41
N GLY A 24 -3.05 -9.75 -0.27
CA GLY A 24 -3.24 -9.38 -1.66
C GLY A 24 -4.50 -8.55 -1.85
N PRO A 25 -4.46 -7.25 -1.55
CA PRO A 25 -5.64 -6.40 -1.72
C PRO A 25 -5.96 -6.20 -3.20
N ASP A 26 -7.26 -6.09 -3.50
CA ASP A 26 -7.73 -5.80 -4.84
C ASP A 26 -7.70 -4.30 -5.08
N LEU A 27 -6.57 -3.81 -5.55
CA LEU A 27 -6.39 -2.38 -5.77
C LEU A 27 -7.31 -1.84 -6.85
N ALA A 28 -7.67 -2.66 -7.83
CA ALA A 28 -8.50 -2.21 -8.94
C ALA A 28 -9.92 -1.87 -8.50
N GLY A 29 -10.40 -2.50 -7.44
CA GLY A 29 -11.74 -2.24 -6.94
C GLY A 29 -11.81 -1.20 -5.83
N MET A 30 -10.71 -0.56 -5.51
CA MET A 30 -10.66 0.39 -4.39
C MET A 30 -10.79 1.84 -4.85
N THR A 31 -11.46 2.64 -4.01
CA THR A 31 -11.52 4.08 -4.25
C THR A 31 -10.19 4.72 -3.90
N LEU A 32 -10.01 5.97 -4.33
CA LEU A 32 -8.79 6.71 -4.03
C LEU A 32 -8.57 6.84 -2.53
N SER A 33 -9.65 7.06 -1.79
CA SER A 33 -9.61 7.19 -0.33
C SER A 33 -9.15 5.88 0.31
N GLU A 34 -9.65 4.76 -0.18
CA GLU A 34 -9.27 3.45 0.32
C GLU A 34 -7.81 3.14 0.00
N LEU A 35 -7.37 3.52 -1.19
CA LEU A 35 -5.98 3.33 -1.59
C LEU A 35 -5.03 4.12 -0.69
N ALA A 36 -5.39 5.35 -0.36
CA ALA A 36 -4.57 6.18 0.52
C ALA A 36 -4.45 5.55 1.91
N GLY A 37 -5.55 5.02 2.44
CA GLY A 37 -5.54 4.33 3.73
C GLY A 37 -4.70 3.08 3.70
N LEU A 38 -4.79 2.32 2.61
CA LEU A 38 -3.99 1.11 2.45
C LEU A 38 -2.51 1.45 2.35
N TYR A 39 -2.17 2.51 1.63
CA TYR A 39 -0.79 2.95 1.52
C TYR A 39 -0.20 3.28 2.90
N ALA A 40 -0.95 3.99 3.73
CA ALA A 40 -0.51 4.32 5.08
C ALA A 40 -0.30 3.06 5.90
N TYR A 41 -1.21 2.11 5.79
CA TYR A 41 -1.14 0.84 6.52
C TYR A 41 0.07 0.02 6.10
N LEU A 42 0.25 -0.17 4.81
CA LEU A 42 1.36 -0.98 4.30
C LEU A 42 2.72 -0.32 4.57
N SER A 43 2.78 1.01 4.46
CA SER A 43 4.01 1.73 4.77
C SER A 43 4.40 1.53 6.24
N ARG A 44 3.42 1.52 7.13
CA ARG A 44 3.65 1.27 8.55
C ARG A 44 4.16 -0.15 8.77
N LEU A 45 3.55 -1.13 8.11
CA LEU A 45 3.99 -2.51 8.22
C LEU A 45 5.42 -2.68 7.73
N ALA A 46 5.76 -2.04 6.63
CA ALA A 46 7.11 -2.12 6.08
C ALA A 46 8.13 -1.51 7.03
N ALA A 47 7.77 -0.45 7.74
CA ALA A 47 8.66 0.18 8.70
C ALA A 47 8.85 -0.69 9.94
N ILE A 48 7.81 -1.40 10.37
CA ILE A 48 7.87 -2.27 11.55
C ILE A 48 8.52 -3.60 11.22
N GLY A 49 8.29 -4.11 10.02
CA GLY A 49 8.71 -5.44 9.60
C GLY A 49 10.18 -5.58 9.24
N ARG A 50 11.00 -4.66 9.65
CA ARG A 50 12.43 -4.71 9.35
C ARG A 50 13.18 -5.72 10.18
#